data_b41c479814a4868db85ef7eed2e5db15
#
_entry.id   b41c479814a4868db85ef7eed2e5db15
#
_cell.length_a   1.000
_cell.length_b   1.000
_cell.length_c   1.000
_cell.angle_alpha   90.00
_cell.angle_beta   90.00
_cell.angle_gamma   90.00
#
_symmetry.space_group_name_H-M   'P 1'
#
loop_
_entity.id
_entity.type
_entity.pdbx_description
1 polymer ?
#
loop_
_entity_poly.entity_id
_entity_poly.type
_entity_poly.pdbx_seq_one_letter_code
_entity_poly.pdbx_strand_id
1 'polypeptide(L)'
;GRQVFDIEILSIDDSVIGNLGSLNFTSKRLQPDSIYEKEFPRFSYRWKYIDNEYSAISPFTETCFLPKNDDGYSYDSKQGYNKSMVNDVRRVVLSDMKQMPEDVKSLDIIYTKSNSTNVYIFKSIENKDFEEFKSKGTVTITSEEI
;
A
#
# COMPACT_ATOMS: atom_id res chain seq x y z
N GLY A 1 -12.69 16.77 5.98
CA GLY A 1 -11.87 17.97 5.87
C GLY A 1 -11.73 18.36 4.41
N ARG A 2 -11.83 19.64 4.11
CA ARG A 2 -11.68 20.18 2.75
C ARG A 2 -10.18 20.15 2.39
N GLN A 3 -9.78 19.37 1.42
CA GLN A 3 -8.42 19.41 0.90
C GLN A 3 -8.29 20.59 -0.06
N VAL A 4 -7.30 21.44 0.17
CA VAL A 4 -6.96 22.58 -0.69
C VAL A 4 -5.76 22.13 -1.53
N PHE A 5 -5.83 22.36 -2.83
CA PHE A 5 -4.75 22.08 -3.78
C PHE A 5 -4.36 23.37 -4.45
N ASP A 6 -3.07 23.64 -4.52
CA ASP A 6 -2.53 24.70 -5.35
C ASP A 6 -2.27 24.14 -6.75
N ILE A 7 -2.77 24.84 -7.76
CA ILE A 7 -2.61 24.45 -9.17
C ILE A 7 -1.90 25.57 -9.89
N GLU A 8 -0.76 25.27 -10.47
CA GLU A 8 -0.04 26.17 -11.36
C GLU A 8 -0.38 25.81 -12.82
N ILE A 9 -0.83 26.82 -13.59
CA ILE A 9 -1.08 26.65 -15.01
C ILE A 9 0.21 26.97 -15.77
N LEU A 10 0.85 25.96 -16.32
CA LEU A 10 2.14 26.08 -17.02
C LEU A 10 2.00 26.57 -18.47
N SER A 11 0.88 26.28 -19.11
CA SER A 11 0.58 26.75 -20.47
C SER A 11 -0.91 26.71 -20.78
N ILE A 12 -1.37 27.59 -21.64
CA ILE A 12 -2.71 27.60 -22.19
C ILE A 12 -2.57 27.66 -23.72
N ASP A 13 -3.30 26.82 -24.43
CA ASP A 13 -3.34 26.83 -25.88
C ASP A 13 -3.98 28.12 -26.41
N ASP A 14 -3.40 28.72 -27.44
CA ASP A 14 -3.84 30.00 -28.01
C ASP A 14 -5.30 29.97 -28.51
N SER A 15 -5.80 28.78 -28.86
CA SER A 15 -7.19 28.60 -29.27
C SER A 15 -8.20 28.83 -28.12
N VAL A 16 -7.76 28.74 -26.89
CA VAL A 16 -8.60 28.94 -25.68
C VAL A 16 -8.60 30.40 -25.23
N ILE A 17 -7.55 31.17 -25.56
CA ILE A 17 -7.35 32.57 -25.13
C ILE A 17 -8.44 33.50 -25.70
N GLY A 18 -9.03 33.16 -26.85
CA GLY A 18 -10.06 33.97 -27.51
C GLY A 18 -11.44 34.00 -26.82
N ASN A 19 -11.69 33.14 -25.82
CA ASN A 19 -12.98 32.97 -25.15
C ASN A 19 -12.89 33.01 -23.61
N LEU A 20 -12.23 34.01 -23.06
CA LEU A 20 -12.01 34.15 -21.63
C LEU A 20 -13.26 34.50 -20.77
N GLY A 21 -14.47 34.15 -21.19
CA GLY A 21 -15.67 34.42 -20.40
C GLY A 21 -15.83 33.57 -19.14
N SER A 22 -15.47 32.30 -19.18
CA SER A 22 -15.37 31.41 -18.00
C SER A 22 -14.56 30.16 -18.34
N LEU A 23 -13.56 29.85 -17.54
CA LEU A 23 -12.82 28.59 -17.63
C LEU A 23 -13.40 27.60 -16.62
N ASN A 24 -13.94 26.50 -17.12
CA ASN A 24 -14.40 25.39 -16.28
C ASN A 24 -13.29 24.34 -16.18
N PHE A 25 -12.81 24.11 -14.98
CA PHE A 25 -11.80 23.07 -14.71
C PHE A 25 -12.46 21.86 -14.07
N THR A 26 -12.19 20.69 -14.60
CA THR A 26 -12.50 19.42 -13.95
C THR A 26 -11.18 18.80 -13.50
N SER A 27 -10.97 18.70 -12.19
CA SER A 27 -9.81 17.99 -11.64
C SER A 27 -10.21 16.55 -11.31
N LYS A 28 -9.44 15.59 -11.79
CA LYS A 28 -9.57 14.18 -11.43
C LYS A 28 -8.30 13.79 -10.65
N ARG A 29 -8.48 13.35 -9.40
CA ARG A 29 -7.37 12.76 -8.66
C ARG A 29 -6.95 11.46 -9.34
N LEU A 30 -5.71 11.41 -9.83
CA LEU A 30 -5.10 10.15 -10.22
C LEU A 30 -4.80 9.38 -8.95
N GLN A 31 -5.49 8.27 -8.76
CA GLN A 31 -5.20 7.33 -7.69
C GLN A 31 -4.35 6.19 -8.27
N PRO A 32 -3.32 5.73 -7.56
CA PRO A 32 -2.59 4.54 -7.97
C PRO A 32 -3.55 3.35 -8.08
N ASP A 33 -3.23 2.41 -8.94
CA ASP A 33 -4.02 1.20 -9.10
C ASP A 33 -4.02 0.37 -7.82
N SER A 34 -5.04 -0.47 -7.66
CA SER A 34 -5.09 -1.43 -6.57
C SER A 34 -3.97 -2.45 -6.71
N ILE A 35 -3.20 -2.65 -5.64
CA ILE A 35 -2.05 -3.57 -5.66
C ILE A 35 -2.45 -5.04 -5.48
N TYR A 36 -3.61 -5.28 -4.88
CA TYR A 36 -4.08 -6.64 -4.55
C TYR A 36 -5.57 -6.82 -4.87
N GLU A 37 -5.99 -6.49 -6.08
CA GLU A 37 -7.42 -6.46 -6.44
C GLU A 37 -8.18 -7.77 -6.11
N LYS A 38 -7.56 -8.91 -6.35
CA LYS A 38 -8.16 -10.25 -6.13
C LYS A 38 -7.41 -11.09 -5.10
N GLU A 39 -6.52 -10.46 -4.35
CA GLU A 39 -5.70 -11.11 -3.34
C GLU A 39 -5.89 -10.41 -1.99
N PHE A 40 -5.73 -11.17 -0.92
CA PHE A 40 -5.89 -10.65 0.44
C PHE A 40 -4.61 -10.95 1.23
N PRO A 41 -3.58 -10.07 1.15
CA PRO A 41 -2.30 -10.33 1.78
C PRO A 41 -2.39 -10.19 3.30
N ARG A 42 -1.53 -10.92 3.97
CA ARG A 42 -1.25 -10.82 5.40
C ARG A 42 0.24 -10.68 5.57
N PHE A 43 0.66 -9.85 6.51
CA PHE A 43 2.06 -9.56 6.76
C PHE A 43 2.51 -10.12 8.09
N SER A 44 3.81 -10.39 8.19
CA SER A 44 4.50 -10.81 9.37
C SER A 44 5.96 -10.38 9.28
N TYR A 45 6.76 -10.70 10.28
CA TYR A 45 8.19 -10.44 10.25
C TYR A 45 8.95 -11.54 11.01
N ARG A 46 10.27 -11.60 10.76
CA ARG A 46 11.22 -12.37 11.54
C ARG A 46 12.53 -11.62 11.69
N TRP A 47 13.26 -11.95 12.74
CA TRP A 47 14.61 -11.46 12.93
C TRP A 47 15.63 -12.39 12.26
N LYS A 48 16.68 -11.79 11.72
CA LYS A 48 17.91 -12.48 11.38
C LYS A 48 18.98 -12.03 12.33
N TYR A 49 19.56 -12.96 13.08
CA TYR A 49 20.60 -12.69 14.07
C TYR A 49 21.98 -12.53 13.43
N ILE A 50 22.95 -12.02 14.20
CA ILE A 50 24.33 -11.80 13.75
C ILE A 50 25.05 -13.10 13.39
N ASP A 51 24.69 -14.22 13.99
CA ASP A 51 25.17 -15.57 13.69
C ASP A 51 24.52 -16.20 12.45
N ASN A 52 23.64 -15.45 11.76
CA ASN A 52 22.83 -15.84 10.62
C ASN A 52 21.69 -16.82 10.90
N GLU A 53 21.38 -17.10 12.15
CA GLU A 53 20.15 -17.80 12.51
C GLU A 53 18.92 -16.90 12.36
N TYR A 54 17.74 -17.51 12.27
CA TYR A 54 16.48 -16.80 12.14
C TYR A 54 15.57 -17.09 13.34
N SER A 55 14.87 -16.07 13.80
CA SER A 55 13.79 -16.26 14.75
C SER A 55 12.62 -17.02 14.13
N ALA A 56 11.71 -17.48 14.98
CA ALA A 56 10.39 -17.85 14.53
C ALA A 56 9.71 -16.65 13.83
N ILE A 57 8.83 -16.98 12.89
CA ILE A 57 7.98 -15.98 12.22
C ILE A 57 6.98 -15.46 13.25
N SER A 58 6.80 -14.13 13.33
CA SER A 58 5.79 -13.53 14.19
C SER A 58 4.37 -13.91 13.74
N PRO A 59 3.35 -13.75 14.58
CA PRO A 59 1.98 -13.90 14.13
C PRO A 59 1.69 -12.99 12.93
N PHE A 60 0.93 -13.49 11.95
CA PHE A 60 0.50 -12.69 10.82
C PHE A 60 -0.53 -11.64 11.25
N THR A 61 -0.52 -10.51 10.57
CA THR A 61 -1.54 -9.47 10.70
C THR A 61 -2.92 -10.01 10.32
N GLU A 62 -3.93 -9.22 10.60
CA GLU A 62 -5.22 -9.39 9.94
C GLU A 62 -5.05 -9.24 8.42
N THR A 63 -6.04 -9.74 7.71
CA THR A 63 -6.08 -9.66 6.24
C THR A 63 -6.19 -8.22 5.79
N CYS A 64 -5.30 -7.79 4.90
CA CYS A 64 -5.38 -6.46 4.31
C CYS A 64 -6.50 -6.43 3.27
N PHE A 65 -7.65 -5.91 3.66
CA PHE A 65 -8.81 -5.81 2.82
C PHE A 65 -9.47 -4.44 2.96
N LEU A 66 -9.67 -3.78 1.84
CA LEU A 66 -10.47 -2.58 1.71
C LEU A 66 -11.49 -2.81 0.60
N PRO A 67 -12.79 -2.94 0.92
CA PRO A 67 -13.79 -3.18 -0.10
C PRO A 67 -13.84 -2.01 -1.08
N LYS A 68 -14.00 -2.32 -2.36
CA LYS A 68 -14.26 -1.31 -3.38
C LYS A 68 -15.68 -0.80 -3.21
N ASN A 69 -15.80 0.42 -2.69
CA ASN A 69 -17.08 1.07 -2.46
C ASN A 69 -17.33 2.12 -3.55
N ASP A 70 -17.90 1.70 -4.66
CA ASP A 70 -18.39 2.67 -5.62
C ASP A 70 -19.83 3.12 -5.28
N ASP A 71 -20.69 2.26 -4.71
CA ASP A 71 -22.06 2.56 -4.27
C ASP A 71 -22.62 1.56 -3.23
N GLY A 72 -21.79 1.05 -2.33
CA GLY A 72 -22.17 0.03 -1.36
C GLY A 72 -22.01 -1.40 -1.85
N TYR A 73 -22.75 -2.34 -1.21
CA TYR A 73 -22.72 -3.75 -1.59
C TYR A 73 -23.30 -3.93 -3.00
N SER A 74 -22.49 -4.36 -3.95
CA SER A 74 -22.88 -4.53 -5.33
C SER A 74 -22.58 -5.94 -5.81
N TYR A 75 -23.63 -6.65 -6.25
CA TYR A 75 -23.55 -7.95 -6.90
C TYR A 75 -23.86 -7.81 -8.39
N ASP A 76 -22.99 -8.33 -9.23
CA ASP A 76 -23.22 -8.36 -10.67
C ASP A 76 -23.76 -9.75 -11.07
N SER A 77 -25.06 -9.82 -11.30
CA SER A 77 -25.75 -11.06 -11.66
C SER A 77 -25.33 -11.60 -13.03
N LYS A 78 -24.85 -10.75 -13.94
CA LYS A 78 -24.41 -11.16 -15.29
C LYS A 78 -23.01 -11.76 -15.28
N GLN A 79 -22.16 -11.24 -14.42
CA GLN A 79 -20.79 -11.73 -14.29
C GLN A 79 -20.63 -12.75 -13.16
N GLY A 80 -21.65 -12.91 -12.32
CA GLY A 80 -21.67 -13.91 -11.26
C GLY A 80 -20.68 -13.65 -10.12
N TYR A 81 -20.18 -12.44 -9.94
CA TYR A 81 -19.30 -12.09 -8.85
C TYR A 81 -19.79 -10.89 -8.04
N ASN A 82 -19.29 -10.80 -6.82
CA ASN A 82 -19.58 -9.75 -5.87
C ASN A 82 -18.51 -8.65 -5.97
N LYS A 83 -18.88 -7.49 -6.48
CA LYS A 83 -17.96 -6.36 -6.68
C LYS A 83 -17.39 -5.82 -5.38
N SER A 84 -18.11 -5.95 -4.26
CA SER A 84 -17.63 -5.53 -2.95
C SER A 84 -16.50 -6.42 -2.40
N MET A 85 -16.29 -7.61 -2.98
CA MET A 85 -15.17 -8.49 -2.64
C MET A 85 -13.88 -8.15 -3.42
N VAL A 86 -13.90 -7.14 -4.26
CA VAL A 86 -12.70 -6.60 -4.87
C VAL A 86 -11.94 -5.77 -3.84
N ASN A 87 -10.66 -6.07 -3.68
CA ASN A 87 -9.81 -5.36 -2.73
C ASN A 87 -9.28 -4.07 -3.35
N ASP A 88 -9.64 -2.92 -2.80
CA ASP A 88 -9.17 -1.59 -3.26
C ASP A 88 -7.98 -1.08 -2.45
N VAL A 89 -7.20 -1.96 -1.86
CA VAL A 89 -5.98 -1.59 -1.15
C VAL A 89 -4.95 -1.05 -2.14
N ARG A 90 -4.57 0.21 -1.96
CA ARG A 90 -3.60 0.93 -2.81
C ARG A 90 -2.29 1.20 -2.10
N ARG A 91 -2.29 1.06 -0.79
CA ARG A 91 -1.14 1.26 0.08
C ARG A 91 -1.34 0.49 1.37
N VAL A 92 -0.33 -0.23 1.78
CA VAL A 92 -0.27 -0.86 3.10
C VAL A 92 0.75 -0.13 3.95
N VAL A 93 0.38 0.11 5.20
CA VAL A 93 1.24 0.75 6.19
C VAL A 93 1.41 -0.22 7.35
N LEU A 94 2.64 -0.62 7.62
CA LEU A 94 3.00 -1.44 8.77
C LEU A 94 3.52 -0.52 9.86
N SER A 95 2.87 -0.51 11.03
CA SER A 95 3.22 0.33 12.18
C SER A 95 3.51 -0.52 13.42
N ASP A 96 3.84 0.16 14.51
CA ASP A 96 4.05 -0.42 15.84
C ASP A 96 5.15 -1.49 15.91
N MET A 97 6.16 -1.37 15.06
CA MET A 97 7.32 -2.25 15.12
C MET A 97 8.13 -1.99 16.38
N LYS A 98 8.41 -3.07 17.10
CA LYS A 98 9.27 -3.01 18.28
C LYS A 98 10.70 -2.66 17.89
N GLN A 99 11.43 -2.08 18.84
CA GLN A 99 12.86 -1.82 18.64
C GLN A 99 13.60 -3.12 18.34
N MET A 100 14.52 -3.03 17.38
CA MET A 100 15.36 -4.17 17.02
C MET A 100 16.36 -4.46 18.14
N PRO A 101 16.47 -5.71 18.64
CA PRO A 101 17.49 -6.10 19.58
C PRO A 101 18.92 -5.91 19.03
N GLU A 102 19.91 -5.75 19.90
CA GLU A 102 21.30 -5.49 19.51
C GLU A 102 21.96 -6.66 18.77
N ASP A 103 21.56 -7.88 19.08
CA ASP A 103 22.04 -9.12 18.46
C ASP A 103 21.35 -9.44 17.11
N VAL A 104 20.45 -8.58 16.66
CA VAL A 104 19.76 -8.73 15.39
C VAL A 104 20.48 -7.97 14.29
N LYS A 105 20.78 -8.66 13.20
CA LYS A 105 21.43 -8.13 12.01
C LYS A 105 20.43 -7.44 11.07
N SER A 106 19.28 -8.06 10.85
CA SER A 106 18.24 -7.54 9.96
C SER A 106 16.83 -8.03 10.33
N LEU A 107 15.84 -7.29 9.87
CA LEU A 107 14.42 -7.61 9.93
C LEU A 107 13.96 -8.02 8.54
N ASP A 108 13.44 -9.22 8.38
CA ASP A 108 12.73 -9.64 7.17
C ASP A 108 11.24 -9.38 7.35
N ILE A 109 10.66 -8.55 6.48
CA ILE A 109 9.22 -8.41 6.33
C ILE A 109 8.75 -9.47 5.35
N ILE A 110 7.80 -10.24 5.77
CA ILE A 110 7.27 -11.36 5.00
C ILE A 110 5.77 -11.21 4.79
N TYR A 111 5.28 -11.79 3.72
CA TYR A 111 3.86 -11.79 3.42
C TYR A 111 3.39 -13.14 2.87
N THR A 112 2.11 -13.38 2.98
CA THR A 112 1.42 -14.49 2.33
C THR A 112 0.18 -13.99 1.62
N LYS A 113 -0.21 -14.66 0.54
CA LYS A 113 -1.44 -14.35 -0.22
C LYS A 113 -2.55 -15.32 0.20
N SER A 114 -3.79 -14.89 0.10
CA SER A 114 -4.96 -15.70 0.50
C SER A 114 -5.11 -17.02 -0.26
N ASN A 115 -4.60 -17.08 -1.48
CA ASN A 115 -4.69 -18.23 -2.37
C ASN A 115 -3.39 -19.07 -2.40
N SER A 116 -2.47 -18.83 -1.50
CA SER A 116 -1.17 -19.50 -1.46
C SER A 116 -0.78 -19.88 -0.05
N THR A 117 -0.18 -21.05 0.10
CA THR A 117 0.49 -21.47 1.35
C THR A 117 1.93 -20.99 1.42
N ASN A 118 2.43 -20.38 0.35
CA ASN A 118 3.80 -19.89 0.29
C ASN A 118 3.94 -18.60 1.10
N VAL A 119 5.11 -18.48 1.70
CA VAL A 119 5.55 -17.28 2.42
C VAL A 119 6.65 -16.63 1.60
N TYR A 120 6.54 -15.34 1.38
CA TYR A 120 7.46 -14.55 0.57
C TYR A 120 8.13 -13.49 1.43
N ILE A 121 9.40 -13.23 1.18
CA ILE A 121 10.10 -12.07 1.77
C ILE A 121 9.77 -10.86 0.87
N PHE A 122 9.19 -9.85 1.48
CA PHE A 122 8.91 -8.59 0.80
C PHE A 122 10.15 -7.68 0.83
N LYS A 123 10.74 -7.51 2.02
CA LYS A 123 11.87 -6.60 2.23
C LYS A 123 12.69 -7.06 3.43
N SER A 124 14.02 -6.94 3.31
CA SER A 124 14.95 -7.08 4.43
C SER A 124 15.51 -5.71 4.80
N ILE A 125 15.44 -5.35 6.08
CA ILE A 125 15.89 -4.07 6.63
C ILE A 125 17.07 -4.33 7.55
N GLU A 126 18.24 -3.80 7.22
CA GLU A 126 19.42 -3.96 8.07
C GLU A 126 19.31 -3.10 9.34
N ASN A 127 19.96 -3.53 10.42
CA ASN A 127 19.90 -2.86 11.71
C ASN A 127 20.33 -1.38 11.62
N LYS A 128 21.35 -1.08 10.82
CA LYS A 128 21.83 0.30 10.60
C LYS A 128 20.77 1.23 10.01
N ASP A 129 19.81 0.70 9.23
CA ASP A 129 18.76 1.43 8.52
C ASP A 129 17.45 1.43 9.32
N PHE A 130 17.39 0.66 10.42
CA PHE A 130 16.14 0.45 11.15
C PHE A 130 15.64 1.71 11.87
N GLU A 131 16.51 2.53 12.41
CA GLU A 131 16.11 3.77 13.09
C GLU A 131 15.53 4.80 12.10
N GLU A 132 16.07 4.89 10.89
CA GLU A 132 15.48 5.69 9.83
C GLU A 132 14.10 5.14 9.44
N PHE A 133 14.00 3.85 9.33
CA PHE A 133 12.78 3.13 9.06
C PHE A 133 11.72 3.36 10.15
N LYS A 134 12.11 3.21 11.43
CA LYS A 134 11.25 3.42 12.58
C LYS A 134 10.81 4.88 12.73
N SER A 135 11.69 5.84 12.45
CA SER A 135 11.37 7.28 12.53
C SER A 135 10.35 7.70 11.48
N LYS A 136 10.36 7.06 10.31
CA LYS A 136 9.34 7.22 9.28
C LYS A 136 8.03 6.53 9.64
N GLY A 137 8.02 5.69 10.69
CA GLY A 137 6.85 5.07 11.32
C GLY A 137 6.08 4.08 10.44
N THR A 138 6.53 3.85 9.20
CA THR A 138 5.73 3.12 8.24
C THR A 138 6.56 2.48 7.13
N VAL A 139 6.38 1.19 6.90
CA VAL A 139 6.68 0.61 5.59
C VAL A 139 5.48 0.91 4.70
N THR A 140 5.71 1.73 3.71
CA THR A 140 4.71 1.91 2.65
C THR A 140 5.02 0.91 1.55
N ILE A 141 4.09 0.01 1.30
CA ILE A 141 4.13 -0.93 0.18
C ILE A 141 3.31 -0.30 -0.92
N THR A 142 3.95 0.01 -2.03
CA THR A 142 3.30 0.55 -3.24
C THR A 142 3.27 -0.50 -4.34
N SER A 143 2.46 -0.25 -5.37
CA SER A 143 2.36 -1.13 -6.54
C SER A 143 3.67 -1.30 -7.33
N GLU A 144 4.64 -0.43 -7.09
CA GLU A 144 5.95 -0.47 -7.79
C GLU A 144 6.95 -1.43 -7.13
N GLU A 145 6.66 -1.90 -5.91
CA GLU A 145 7.57 -2.75 -5.11
C GLU A 145 7.18 -4.24 -5.09
N ILE A 146 6.16 -4.66 -5.87
CA ILE A 146 5.62 -6.04 -5.83
C ILE A 146 5.74 -6.74 -7.21
#